data_b3caf188de1274e9a49efbe630c3b049
#
_entry.id   b3caf188de1274e9a49efbe630c3b049
#
_cell.length_a   1.000
_cell.length_b   1.000
_cell.length_c   1.000
_cell.angle_alpha   90.00
_cell.angle_beta   90.00
_cell.angle_gamma   90.00
#
_symmetry.space_group_name_H-M   'P 1'
#
loop_
_entity.id
_entity.type
_entity.pdbx_description
1 polymer ?
#
loop_
_entity_poly.entity_id
_entity_poly.type
_entity_poly.pdbx_seq_one_letter_code
_entity_poly.pdbx_strand_id
1 'polypeptide(L)'
;RKTYADGTHEDTAYNALNLRSTLTDARGVVTTWGYNLKKGVNTSVSYSDSTPGIQYAYNCLNQLTQVTDASGSRTITYTPYNEPDTDSITIGGASCQLQENYDAYGRSSGYTLKQGTDVLQEASQGYEANGRLAGAGIVHGGEEQTFAYGYLAGSSLPSSLAMPNGIVRELAYEERRDLAVAISCRLGGTALVSRSQSY
;
A
#
# COMPACT_ATOMS: atom_id res chain seq x y z
N ARG A 1 -24.64 18.35 -18.25
CA ARG A 1 -25.11 17.28 -19.17
C ARG A 1 -24.03 16.93 -20.17
N LYS A 2 -23.84 15.63 -20.39
CA LYS A 2 -23.03 15.07 -21.48
C LYS A 2 -23.92 14.21 -22.36
N THR A 3 -24.00 14.51 -23.66
CA THR A 3 -24.81 13.74 -24.61
C THR A 3 -23.91 12.90 -25.51
N TYR A 4 -24.29 11.66 -25.74
CA TYR A 4 -23.59 10.68 -26.56
C TYR A 4 -24.13 10.70 -28.00
N ALA A 5 -23.40 10.08 -28.93
CA ALA A 5 -23.76 10.06 -30.35
C ALA A 5 -25.07 9.30 -30.64
N ASP A 6 -25.47 8.38 -29.77
CA ASP A 6 -26.73 7.63 -29.83
C ASP A 6 -27.93 8.39 -29.24
N GLY A 7 -27.75 9.65 -28.79
CA GLY A 7 -28.77 10.49 -28.18
C GLY A 7 -28.98 10.26 -26.68
N THR A 8 -28.33 9.24 -26.07
CA THR A 8 -28.35 9.07 -24.62
C THR A 8 -27.54 10.18 -23.94
N HIS A 9 -27.76 10.38 -22.65
CA HIS A 9 -27.06 11.44 -21.93
C HIS A 9 -26.81 11.06 -20.46
N GLU A 10 -25.81 11.73 -19.88
CA GLU A 10 -25.52 11.74 -18.45
C GLU A 10 -25.79 13.14 -17.90
N ASP A 11 -26.43 13.18 -16.73
CA ASP A 11 -26.67 14.42 -16.00
C ASP A 11 -25.95 14.37 -14.65
N THR A 12 -25.15 15.40 -14.37
CA THR A 12 -24.44 15.55 -13.09
C THR A 12 -24.97 16.79 -12.37
N ALA A 13 -25.29 16.65 -11.09
CA ALA A 13 -25.58 17.76 -10.20
C ALA A 13 -24.51 17.87 -9.10
N TYR A 14 -24.39 19.08 -8.54
CA TYR A 14 -23.44 19.43 -7.51
C TYR A 14 -24.15 20.09 -6.33
N ASN A 15 -23.61 19.91 -5.13
CA ASN A 15 -24.11 20.57 -3.92
C ASN A 15 -23.51 21.99 -3.76
N ALA A 16 -23.88 22.67 -2.68
CA ALA A 16 -23.42 24.03 -2.38
C ALA A 16 -21.89 24.15 -2.16
N LEU A 17 -21.19 23.06 -1.91
CA LEU A 17 -19.72 22.97 -1.80
C LEU A 17 -19.07 22.59 -3.13
N ASN A 18 -19.82 22.59 -4.23
CA ASN A 18 -19.36 22.16 -5.56
C ASN A 18 -18.85 20.70 -5.59
N LEU A 19 -19.36 19.86 -4.68
CA LEU A 19 -19.12 18.43 -4.69
C LEU A 19 -20.26 17.74 -5.47
N ARG A 20 -19.93 16.70 -6.22
CA ARG A 20 -20.91 15.93 -7.01
C ARG A 20 -21.97 15.35 -6.08
N SER A 21 -23.23 15.73 -6.23
CA SER A 21 -24.35 15.21 -5.43
C SER A 21 -25.08 14.08 -6.10
N THR A 22 -25.34 14.18 -7.41
CA THR A 22 -25.96 13.10 -8.18
C THR A 22 -25.34 12.95 -9.57
N LEU A 23 -25.43 11.74 -10.09
CA LEU A 23 -25.16 11.41 -11.49
C LEU A 23 -26.31 10.51 -11.98
N THR A 24 -27.02 10.95 -13.02
CA THR A 24 -27.93 10.09 -13.77
C THR A 24 -27.18 9.53 -14.98
N ASP A 25 -27.04 8.22 -15.08
CA ASP A 25 -26.38 7.58 -16.22
C ASP A 25 -27.30 7.48 -17.44
N ALA A 26 -26.74 7.01 -18.57
CA ALA A 26 -27.47 6.85 -19.83
C ALA A 26 -28.64 5.83 -19.75
N ARG A 27 -28.68 4.97 -18.73
CA ARG A 27 -29.77 4.00 -18.43
C ARG A 27 -30.84 4.59 -17.53
N GLY A 28 -30.65 5.81 -17.03
CA GLY A 28 -31.53 6.47 -16.07
C GLY A 28 -31.28 6.11 -14.61
N VAL A 29 -30.23 5.33 -14.30
CA VAL A 29 -29.85 5.04 -12.91
C VAL A 29 -29.21 6.26 -12.28
N VAL A 30 -29.73 6.65 -11.10
CA VAL A 30 -29.21 7.79 -10.34
C VAL A 30 -28.27 7.31 -9.25
N THR A 31 -27.01 7.72 -9.33
CA THR A 31 -26.05 7.59 -8.22
C THR A 31 -26.14 8.85 -7.37
N THR A 32 -26.27 8.71 -6.06
CA THR A 32 -26.32 9.82 -5.10
C THR A 32 -25.16 9.71 -4.11
N TRP A 33 -24.43 10.81 -3.91
CA TRP A 33 -23.36 10.94 -2.92
C TRP A 33 -23.85 11.75 -1.73
N GLY A 34 -23.77 11.16 -0.53
CA GLY A 34 -23.99 11.84 0.73
C GLY A 34 -22.69 12.44 1.28
N TYR A 35 -22.78 13.60 1.93
CA TYR A 35 -21.61 14.29 2.50
C TYR A 35 -21.86 14.81 3.90
N ASN A 36 -20.83 14.78 4.74
CA ASN A 36 -20.77 15.66 5.89
C ASN A 36 -20.31 17.04 5.40
N LEU A 37 -21.25 17.97 5.26
CA LEU A 37 -20.97 19.29 4.67
C LEU A 37 -20.02 20.16 5.52
N LYS A 38 -19.92 19.91 6.85
CA LYS A 38 -18.99 20.62 7.73
C LYS A 38 -17.54 20.18 7.48
N LYS A 39 -17.35 18.92 7.12
CA LYS A 39 -16.04 18.30 6.92
C LYS A 39 -15.67 18.16 5.43
N GLY A 40 -16.63 18.28 4.51
CA GLY A 40 -16.44 18.08 3.09
C GLY A 40 -16.14 16.64 2.67
N VAL A 41 -16.35 15.66 3.57
CA VAL A 41 -16.07 14.24 3.30
C VAL A 41 -17.33 13.50 2.83
N ASN A 42 -17.16 12.54 1.91
CA ASN A 42 -18.24 11.67 1.45
C ASN A 42 -18.61 10.68 2.56
N THR A 43 -19.90 10.54 2.89
CA THR A 43 -20.40 9.62 3.92
C THR A 43 -21.18 8.45 3.36
N SER A 44 -21.65 8.56 2.12
CA SER A 44 -22.40 7.47 1.48
C SER A 44 -22.43 7.58 -0.02
N VAL A 45 -22.62 6.45 -0.67
CA VAL A 45 -23.04 6.33 -2.08
C VAL A 45 -24.27 5.45 -2.12
N SER A 46 -25.31 5.87 -2.82
CA SER A 46 -26.52 5.08 -3.06
C SER A 46 -26.95 5.14 -4.51
N TYR A 47 -27.73 4.16 -4.92
CA TYR A 47 -28.19 4.01 -6.30
C TYR A 47 -29.70 3.92 -6.34
N SER A 48 -30.32 4.39 -7.42
CA SER A 48 -31.78 4.36 -7.58
C SER A 48 -32.34 2.98 -7.99
N ASP A 49 -31.46 2.07 -8.37
CA ASP A 49 -31.78 0.67 -8.66
C ASP A 49 -31.46 -0.23 -7.44
N SER A 50 -31.45 -1.56 -7.65
CA SER A 50 -31.13 -2.53 -6.61
C SER A 50 -29.64 -2.66 -6.27
N THR A 51 -28.76 -1.83 -6.87
CA THR A 51 -27.33 -1.83 -6.56
C THR A 51 -27.12 -1.44 -5.09
N PRO A 52 -26.41 -2.26 -4.30
CA PRO A 52 -26.14 -1.96 -2.91
C PRO A 52 -25.34 -0.66 -2.74
N GLY A 53 -25.71 0.14 -1.75
CA GLY A 53 -25.00 1.36 -1.40
C GLY A 53 -23.76 1.09 -0.56
N ILE A 54 -22.96 2.14 -0.39
CA ILE A 54 -21.70 2.14 0.39
C ILE A 54 -21.82 3.21 1.47
N GLN A 55 -21.34 2.91 2.69
CA GLN A 55 -21.25 3.85 3.81
C GLN A 55 -19.81 4.04 4.21
N TYR A 56 -19.47 5.27 4.58
CA TYR A 56 -18.14 5.67 5.04
C TYR A 56 -18.20 6.34 6.40
N ALA A 57 -17.30 5.97 7.31
CA ALA A 57 -17.11 6.66 8.59
C ALA A 57 -15.70 7.23 8.69
N TYR A 58 -15.58 8.32 9.46
CA TYR A 58 -14.33 9.06 9.62
C TYR A 58 -14.13 9.47 11.10
N ASN A 59 -12.89 9.53 11.52
CA ASN A 59 -12.52 10.10 12.82
C ASN A 59 -12.58 11.64 12.82
N CYS A 60 -12.20 12.25 13.94
CA CYS A 60 -12.18 13.71 14.08
C CYS A 60 -11.15 14.40 13.17
N LEU A 61 -10.12 13.69 12.71
CA LEU A 61 -9.09 14.18 11.80
C LEU A 61 -9.44 13.98 10.31
N ASN A 62 -10.67 13.53 10.00
CA ASN A 62 -11.13 13.19 8.65
C ASN A 62 -10.41 11.99 8.01
N GLN A 63 -9.80 11.13 8.81
CA GLN A 63 -9.24 9.88 8.33
C GLN A 63 -10.37 8.84 8.25
N LEU A 64 -10.40 8.05 7.17
CA LEU A 64 -11.38 7.01 6.94
C LEU A 64 -11.20 5.88 7.97
N THR A 65 -12.23 5.59 8.78
CA THR A 65 -12.18 4.54 9.79
C THR A 65 -13.03 3.32 9.45
N GLN A 66 -14.03 3.48 8.58
CA GLN A 66 -14.87 2.36 8.18
C GLN A 66 -15.44 2.56 6.78
N VAL A 67 -15.51 1.46 6.03
CA VAL A 67 -16.32 1.31 4.81
C VAL A 67 -17.25 0.12 5.03
N THR A 68 -18.52 0.27 4.70
CA THR A 68 -19.50 -0.82 4.78
C THR A 68 -20.32 -0.86 3.49
N ASP A 69 -20.48 -2.05 2.94
CA ASP A 69 -21.33 -2.33 1.80
C ASP A 69 -22.03 -3.69 1.98
N ALA A 70 -22.74 -4.18 0.94
CA ALA A 70 -23.43 -5.47 1.01
C ALA A 70 -22.50 -6.68 1.10
N SER A 71 -21.24 -6.55 0.73
CA SER A 71 -20.24 -7.64 0.81
C SER A 71 -19.69 -7.80 2.22
N GLY A 72 -19.68 -6.72 3.01
CA GLY A 72 -19.17 -6.72 4.36
C GLY A 72 -18.69 -5.36 4.85
N SER A 73 -17.62 -5.36 5.65
CA SER A 73 -17.05 -4.15 6.23
C SER A 73 -15.53 -4.16 6.21
N ARG A 74 -14.94 -2.98 6.07
CA ARG A 74 -13.52 -2.69 6.26
C ARG A 74 -13.38 -1.68 7.38
N THR A 75 -12.51 -1.94 8.34
CA THR A 75 -12.23 -1.05 9.46
C THR A 75 -10.74 -0.70 9.49
N ILE A 76 -10.43 0.58 9.59
CA ILE A 76 -9.06 1.09 9.62
C ILE A 76 -8.85 1.81 10.95
N THR A 77 -7.77 1.49 11.64
CA THR A 77 -7.30 2.21 12.83
C THR A 77 -6.01 2.96 12.55
N TYR A 78 -5.69 3.89 13.44
CA TYR A 78 -4.52 4.75 13.30
C TYR A 78 -3.75 4.81 14.62
N THR A 79 -2.43 4.90 14.53
CA THR A 79 -1.57 5.16 15.68
C THR A 79 -1.82 6.55 16.28
N PRO A 80 -1.34 6.84 17.51
CA PRO A 80 -1.37 8.19 18.05
C PRO A 80 -0.63 9.23 17.21
N TYR A 81 0.21 8.80 16.27
CA TYR A 81 0.94 9.65 15.33
C TYR A 81 0.25 9.81 13.99
N ASN A 82 -1.01 9.30 13.86
CA ASN A 82 -1.85 9.34 12.66
C ASN A 82 -1.38 8.46 11.48
N GLU A 83 -0.51 7.51 11.73
CA GLU A 83 -0.12 6.50 10.76
C GLU A 83 -1.16 5.36 10.75
N PRO A 84 -1.40 4.66 9.64
CA PRO A 84 -2.24 3.46 9.62
C PRO A 84 -1.72 2.43 10.63
N ASP A 85 -2.61 1.86 11.44
CA ASP A 85 -2.25 0.84 12.45
C ASP A 85 -2.78 -0.52 12.04
N THR A 86 -4.11 -0.66 11.91
CA THR A 86 -4.74 -1.87 11.40
C THR A 86 -5.65 -1.58 10.23
N ASP A 87 -5.72 -2.53 9.31
CA ASP A 87 -6.69 -2.57 8.23
C ASP A 87 -7.36 -3.95 8.25
N SER A 88 -8.60 -3.98 8.69
CA SER A 88 -9.37 -5.22 8.85
C SER A 88 -10.51 -5.26 7.87
N ILE A 89 -10.66 -6.36 7.14
CA ILE A 89 -11.77 -6.59 6.21
C ILE A 89 -12.54 -7.84 6.62
N THR A 90 -13.87 -7.74 6.60
CA THR A 90 -14.77 -8.87 6.83
C THR A 90 -15.70 -9.01 5.64
N ILE A 91 -15.65 -10.16 4.96
CA ILE A 91 -16.46 -10.48 3.78
C ILE A 91 -17.05 -11.87 3.99
N GLY A 92 -18.37 -12.01 3.86
CA GLY A 92 -19.06 -13.31 3.98
C GLY A 92 -18.78 -14.05 5.30
N GLY A 93 -18.49 -13.32 6.38
CA GLY A 93 -18.15 -13.89 7.68
C GLY A 93 -16.66 -14.26 7.87
N ALA A 94 -15.84 -14.21 6.83
CA ALA A 94 -14.39 -14.34 6.92
C ALA A 94 -13.74 -12.99 7.24
N SER A 95 -12.79 -12.95 8.16
CA SER A 95 -12.08 -11.72 8.54
C SER A 95 -10.60 -11.88 8.31
N CYS A 96 -10.01 -10.90 7.63
CA CYS A 96 -8.57 -10.72 7.48
C CYS A 96 -8.14 -9.38 8.07
N GLN A 97 -6.98 -9.33 8.68
CA GLN A 97 -6.40 -8.11 9.25
C GLN A 97 -4.95 -7.96 8.81
N LEU A 98 -4.62 -6.79 8.32
CA LEU A 98 -3.26 -6.32 8.16
C LEU A 98 -2.92 -5.41 9.34
N GLN A 99 -1.89 -5.76 10.09
CA GLN A 99 -1.32 -4.94 11.16
C GLN A 99 -0.02 -4.33 10.64
N GLU A 100 0.05 -3.01 10.58
CA GLU A 100 1.28 -2.29 10.28
C GLU A 100 2.17 -2.19 11.52
N ASN A 101 3.47 -2.34 11.33
CA ASN A 101 4.45 -2.24 12.40
C ASN A 101 5.40 -1.06 12.14
N TYR A 102 5.77 -0.36 13.21
CA TYR A 102 6.66 0.80 13.14
C TYR A 102 7.81 0.66 14.14
N ASP A 103 8.96 1.21 13.79
CA ASP A 103 10.08 1.31 14.72
C ASP A 103 9.93 2.53 15.65
N ALA A 104 10.88 2.70 16.57
CA ALA A 104 10.88 3.81 17.53
C ALA A 104 10.97 5.22 16.88
N TYR A 105 11.29 5.29 15.60
CA TYR A 105 11.38 6.53 14.82
C TYR A 105 10.16 6.75 13.91
N GLY A 106 9.13 5.89 13.98
CA GLY A 106 7.95 5.96 13.15
C GLY A 106 8.16 5.45 11.71
N ARG A 107 9.27 4.77 11.42
CA ARG A 107 9.49 4.15 10.10
C ARG A 107 8.81 2.79 10.07
N SER A 108 8.23 2.42 8.91
CA SER A 108 7.67 1.07 8.74
C SER A 108 8.73 0.01 9.08
N SER A 109 8.43 -0.87 10.01
CA SER A 109 9.25 -2.03 10.36
C SER A 109 8.65 -3.35 9.84
N GLY A 110 7.59 -3.25 9.03
CA GLY A 110 6.93 -4.38 8.40
C GLY A 110 5.45 -4.46 8.69
N TYR A 111 4.87 -5.62 8.47
CA TYR A 111 3.45 -5.89 8.75
C TYR A 111 3.21 -7.34 9.16
N THR A 112 2.05 -7.58 9.77
CA THR A 112 1.54 -8.91 10.06
C THR A 112 0.16 -9.09 9.43
N LEU A 113 -0.01 -10.09 8.55
CA LEU A 113 -1.28 -10.45 7.95
C LEU A 113 -1.88 -11.64 8.70
N LYS A 114 -3.12 -11.49 9.17
CA LYS A 114 -3.85 -12.49 9.96
C LYS A 114 -5.20 -12.84 9.31
N GLN A 115 -5.62 -14.09 9.53
CA GLN A 115 -7.00 -14.51 9.30
C GLN A 115 -7.55 -15.08 10.61
N GLY A 116 -8.46 -14.37 11.26
CA GLY A 116 -8.85 -14.68 12.62
C GLY A 116 -7.66 -14.55 13.57
N THR A 117 -7.30 -15.67 14.22
CA THR A 117 -6.12 -15.78 15.10
C THR A 117 -4.85 -16.25 14.37
N ASP A 118 -4.98 -16.77 13.17
CA ASP A 118 -3.88 -17.38 12.42
C ASP A 118 -3.06 -16.32 11.69
N VAL A 119 -1.75 -16.34 11.91
CA VAL A 119 -0.81 -15.50 11.16
C VAL A 119 -0.52 -16.17 9.83
N LEU A 120 -0.89 -15.51 8.73
CA LEU A 120 -0.68 -15.99 7.37
C LEU A 120 0.69 -15.58 6.83
N GLN A 121 1.10 -14.36 7.17
CA GLN A 121 2.37 -13.79 6.70
C GLN A 121 2.84 -12.70 7.65
N GLU A 122 4.14 -12.63 7.82
CA GLU A 122 4.83 -11.51 8.46
C GLU A 122 5.90 -10.97 7.53
N ALA A 123 6.00 -9.65 7.45
CA ALA A 123 7.11 -8.98 6.81
C ALA A 123 7.84 -8.13 7.83
N SER A 124 9.14 -8.03 7.69
CA SER A 124 10.00 -7.22 8.55
C SER A 124 10.92 -6.34 7.74
N GLN A 125 11.25 -5.18 8.28
CA GLN A 125 12.23 -4.24 7.73
C GLN A 125 13.12 -3.76 8.86
N GLY A 126 14.43 -3.82 8.63
CA GLY A 126 15.44 -3.33 9.57
C GLY A 126 16.25 -2.20 8.95
N TYR A 127 16.71 -1.28 9.80
CA TYR A 127 17.46 -0.11 9.35
C TYR A 127 18.80 0.00 10.08
N GLU A 128 19.80 0.50 9.39
CA GLU A 128 21.09 0.89 10.01
C GLU A 128 20.90 2.14 10.87
N ALA A 129 21.89 2.41 11.72
CA ALA A 129 21.89 3.58 12.61
C ALA A 129 21.78 4.93 11.85
N ASN A 130 22.23 4.98 10.61
CA ASN A 130 22.12 6.15 9.72
C ASN A 130 20.81 6.21 8.93
N GLY A 131 19.87 5.28 9.16
CA GLY A 131 18.53 5.26 8.55
C GLY A 131 18.44 4.51 7.22
N ARG A 132 19.52 3.95 6.68
CA ARG A 132 19.48 3.12 5.46
C ARG A 132 18.81 1.77 5.77
N LEU A 133 18.12 1.19 4.78
CA LEU A 133 17.51 -0.14 4.89
C LEU A 133 18.60 -1.21 5.05
N ALA A 134 18.70 -1.85 6.20
CA ALA A 134 19.68 -2.91 6.45
C ALA A 134 19.23 -4.25 5.87
N GLY A 135 17.93 -4.53 5.91
CA GLY A 135 17.37 -5.77 5.41
C GLY A 135 15.85 -5.78 5.44
N ALA A 136 15.30 -6.78 4.80
CA ALA A 136 13.88 -7.12 4.83
C ALA A 136 13.71 -8.63 4.98
N GLY A 137 12.64 -9.04 5.64
CA GLY A 137 12.28 -10.44 5.82
C GLY A 137 10.81 -10.69 5.49
N ILE A 138 10.51 -11.91 5.08
CA ILE A 138 9.14 -12.42 4.95
C ILE A 138 9.09 -13.79 5.59
N VAL A 139 8.10 -14.01 6.46
CA VAL A 139 7.72 -15.32 6.98
C VAL A 139 6.39 -15.71 6.38
N HIS A 140 6.35 -16.83 5.68
CA HIS A 140 5.13 -17.39 5.09
C HIS A 140 5.13 -18.91 5.24
N GLY A 141 4.04 -19.48 5.77
CA GLY A 141 3.95 -20.91 6.00
C GLY A 141 5.01 -21.47 6.96
N GLY A 142 5.56 -20.67 7.86
CA GLY A 142 6.64 -21.03 8.78
C GLY A 142 8.05 -20.96 8.18
N GLU A 143 8.20 -20.64 6.90
CA GLU A 143 9.48 -20.44 6.22
C GLU A 143 9.87 -18.97 6.24
N GLU A 144 11.07 -18.66 6.71
CA GLU A 144 11.62 -17.30 6.71
C GLU A 144 12.53 -17.07 5.50
N GLN A 145 12.31 -15.97 4.82
CA GLN A 145 13.13 -15.50 3.71
C GLN A 145 13.66 -14.10 4.02
N THR A 146 14.98 -13.96 4.10
CA THR A 146 15.62 -12.69 4.44
C THR A 146 16.48 -12.15 3.30
N PHE A 147 16.45 -10.83 3.15
CA PHE A 147 17.26 -10.04 2.25
C PHE A 147 18.12 -9.10 3.07
N ALA A 148 19.43 -9.03 2.78
CA ALA A 148 20.32 -8.11 3.46
C ALA A 148 20.98 -7.18 2.44
N TYR A 149 20.98 -5.88 2.75
CA TYR A 149 21.58 -4.83 1.95
C TYR A 149 22.94 -4.45 2.49
N GLY A 150 23.93 -4.32 1.62
CA GLY A 150 25.21 -3.72 1.91
C GLY A 150 25.38 -2.42 1.13
N TYR A 151 26.17 -1.51 1.67
CA TYR A 151 26.40 -0.19 1.09
C TYR A 151 27.89 0.12 0.98
N LEU A 152 28.26 0.99 0.07
CA LEU A 152 29.60 1.55 0.03
C LEU A 152 29.87 2.36 1.31
N ALA A 153 31.08 2.28 1.81
CA ALA A 153 31.50 2.99 3.01
C ALA A 153 31.29 4.50 2.85
N GLY A 154 30.61 5.12 3.84
CA GLY A 154 30.33 6.55 3.82
C GLY A 154 29.31 7.03 2.78
N SER A 155 28.58 6.11 2.11
CA SER A 155 27.66 6.42 1.02
C SER A 155 26.32 5.75 1.23
N SER A 156 25.27 6.24 0.52
CA SER A 156 23.97 5.57 0.41
C SER A 156 23.85 4.66 -0.81
N LEU A 157 24.94 4.48 -1.58
CA LEU A 157 24.95 3.62 -2.75
C LEU A 157 24.96 2.14 -2.34
N PRO A 158 23.99 1.33 -2.78
CA PRO A 158 23.97 -0.10 -2.50
C PRO A 158 25.17 -0.80 -3.13
N SER A 159 25.93 -1.55 -2.35
CA SER A 159 27.07 -2.35 -2.85
C SER A 159 26.71 -3.83 -2.99
N SER A 160 25.76 -4.32 -2.18
CA SER A 160 25.35 -5.71 -2.25
C SER A 160 23.89 -5.91 -1.84
N LEU A 161 23.31 -7.01 -2.32
CA LEU A 161 22.04 -7.57 -1.87
C LEU A 161 22.21 -9.09 -1.73
N ALA A 162 22.20 -9.58 -0.50
CA ALA A 162 22.10 -11.00 -0.24
C ALA A 162 20.64 -11.45 -0.26
N MET A 163 20.37 -12.56 -0.94
CA MET A 163 19.02 -13.12 -1.13
C MET A 163 18.85 -14.44 -0.36
N PRO A 164 17.62 -14.86 -0.01
CA PRO A 164 17.36 -16.06 0.77
C PRO A 164 17.89 -17.35 0.13
N ASN A 165 17.96 -17.41 -1.19
CA ASN A 165 18.48 -18.56 -1.93
C ASN A 165 20.01 -18.62 -1.99
N GLY A 166 20.71 -17.80 -1.22
CA GLY A 166 22.17 -17.74 -1.17
C GLY A 166 22.83 -16.97 -2.30
N ILE A 167 22.03 -16.40 -3.21
CA ILE A 167 22.56 -15.52 -4.26
C ILE A 167 22.92 -14.16 -3.64
N VAL A 168 24.11 -13.67 -3.94
CA VAL A 168 24.54 -12.31 -3.62
C VAL A 168 24.70 -11.53 -4.92
N ARG A 169 23.96 -10.45 -5.04
CA ARG A 169 24.14 -9.45 -6.10
C ARG A 169 25.10 -8.39 -5.60
N GLU A 170 26.11 -8.06 -6.39
CA GLU A 170 27.11 -7.05 -6.08
C GLU A 170 27.11 -5.95 -7.14
N LEU A 171 27.29 -4.71 -6.71
CA LEU A 171 27.46 -3.54 -7.58
C LEU A 171 28.81 -2.89 -7.29
N ALA A 172 29.52 -2.55 -8.33
CA ALA A 172 30.72 -1.74 -8.26
C ALA A 172 30.49 -0.39 -8.94
N TYR A 173 31.12 0.64 -8.40
CA TYR A 173 30.95 2.02 -8.86
C TYR A 173 32.28 2.62 -9.25
N GLU A 174 32.22 3.60 -10.13
CA GLU A 174 33.39 4.44 -10.42
C GLU A 174 33.71 5.33 -9.22
N GLU A 175 35.03 5.52 -8.94
CA GLU A 175 35.50 6.24 -7.74
C GLU A 175 35.04 7.71 -7.66
N ARG A 176 34.75 8.36 -8.79
CA ARG A 176 34.59 9.82 -8.86
C ARG A 176 33.16 10.29 -9.19
N ARG A 177 32.34 9.47 -9.79
CA ARG A 177 31.02 9.89 -10.34
C ARG A 177 29.87 9.06 -9.83
N ASP A 178 30.09 8.11 -8.93
CA ASP A 178 29.05 7.21 -8.41
C ASP A 178 28.27 6.45 -9.52
N LEU A 179 28.88 6.27 -10.70
CA LEU A 179 28.30 5.52 -11.81
C LEU A 179 28.56 4.03 -11.61
N ALA A 180 27.50 3.22 -11.74
CA ALA A 180 27.64 1.77 -11.65
C ALA A 180 28.46 1.24 -12.84
N VAL A 181 29.62 0.66 -12.59
CA VAL A 181 30.52 0.12 -13.61
C VAL A 181 30.46 -1.39 -13.73
N ALA A 182 29.98 -2.09 -12.71
CA ALA A 182 29.77 -3.52 -12.79
C ALA A 182 28.59 -3.97 -11.93
N ILE A 183 27.96 -5.04 -12.38
CA ILE A 183 26.97 -5.80 -11.63
C ILE A 183 27.30 -7.27 -11.77
N SER A 184 27.32 -8.00 -10.65
CA SER A 184 27.50 -9.45 -10.64
C SER A 184 26.48 -10.13 -9.73
N CYS A 185 26.13 -11.37 -10.06
CA CYS A 185 25.39 -12.26 -9.18
C CYS A 185 26.25 -13.50 -8.93
N ARG A 186 26.37 -13.90 -7.67
CA ARG A 186 27.18 -15.04 -7.22
C ARG A 186 26.36 -15.97 -6.35
N LEU A 187 26.65 -17.28 -6.45
CA LEU A 187 26.13 -18.31 -5.55
C LEU A 187 27.31 -19.09 -5.00
N GLY A 188 27.48 -19.13 -3.66
CA GLY A 188 28.60 -19.81 -3.01
C GLY A 188 29.97 -19.33 -3.51
N GLY A 189 30.11 -18.04 -3.84
CA GLY A 189 31.33 -17.45 -4.40
C GLY A 189 31.51 -17.62 -5.91
N THR A 190 30.75 -18.51 -6.55
CA THR A 190 30.81 -18.72 -8.01
C THR A 190 29.97 -17.67 -8.74
N ALA A 191 30.55 -17.01 -9.74
CA ALA A 191 29.84 -16.04 -10.56
C ALA A 191 28.82 -16.75 -11.48
N LEU A 192 27.55 -16.34 -11.38
CA LEU A 192 26.49 -16.80 -12.26
C LEU A 192 26.34 -15.86 -13.47
N VAL A 193 26.38 -14.56 -13.20
CA VAL A 193 26.28 -13.50 -14.21
C VAL A 193 27.22 -12.36 -13.78
N SER A 194 27.91 -11.78 -14.75
CA SER A 194 28.67 -10.54 -14.55
C SER A 194 28.54 -9.67 -15.79
N ARG A 195 28.30 -8.38 -15.58
CA ARG A 195 28.31 -7.36 -16.64
C ARG A 195 29.13 -6.17 -16.14
N SER A 196 29.92 -5.60 -17.05
CA SER A 196 30.68 -4.38 -16.79
C SER A 196 30.49 -3.39 -17.93
N GLN A 197 30.65 -2.12 -17.62
CA GLN A 197 30.64 -1.01 -18.56
C GLN A 197 31.67 0.04 -18.15
N SER A 198 32.19 0.75 -19.13
CA SER A 198 33.06 1.90 -18.93
C SER A 198 32.41 3.17 -19.45
N TYR A 199 32.71 4.30 -18.86
CA TYR A 199 32.19 5.61 -19.23
C TYR A 199 33.28 6.54 -19.75
#